data_25a470a65c429d5f45424832f3cdb9fc
#
_entry.id   25a470a65c429d5f45424832f3cdb9fc
#
_cell.length_a   1.000
_cell.length_b   1.000
_cell.length_c   1.000
_cell.angle_alpha   90.00
_cell.angle_beta   90.00
_cell.angle_gamma   90.00
#
_symmetry.space_group_name_H-M   'P 1'
#
loop_
_entity.id
_entity.type
_entity.pdbx_description
1 polymer ?
#
loop_
_entity_poly.entity_id
_entity_poly.type
_entity_poly.pdbx_seq_one_letter_code
_entity_poly.pdbx_strand_id
1 'polypeptide(L)'
;MKSSTRRNFIKSASVASLGLLAGKAILAQTAPTEGSVQDSPPAQGRTTRPGKKKRDLMQEVLDSSAAQDYIPAAFFMHFGLQGEAAVKAHLDYFHGTGMDFVKIQLDEPQLKLPADIQVKTPKDWAKIPILPETWFESNLYLLKRLIQEAKSEALIIQTLYSPYQMVKQAVPWQVVVEHIQQDAESVCRGMENLALSILTFAQAAARLGVDGFYTCTQGGETNRVANRDLFDRAIKTYDMLLYKQVSQLVPYNIMHVCDYDGPYEEFDLRFQDYPGQVVNVPLSADHKSLSMRHAADIFQRPIMGGLDRKGVLSNGNPEEVKEVTLAALQNAPAHFILGADCTVSSKTPLENLRMAITTAHEFRK
;
A
#
# COMPACT_ATOMS: atom_id res chain seq x y z
N MET A 1 -60.08 0.99 15.39
CA MET A 1 -60.70 1.74 14.28
C MET A 1 -59.67 1.88 13.17
N LYS A 2 -59.94 1.16 12.07
CA LYS A 2 -59.85 1.54 10.65
C LYS A 2 -58.48 2.07 10.20
N SER A 3 -57.73 1.36 9.43
CA SER A 3 -57.89 0.90 8.05
C SER A 3 -57.03 1.67 7.08
N SER A 4 -56.05 0.96 6.48
CA SER A 4 -55.98 0.74 5.02
C SER A 4 -55.51 1.95 4.20
N THR A 5 -54.51 1.83 3.30
CA THR A 5 -54.69 1.16 2.02
C THR A 5 -53.35 1.01 1.29
N ARG A 6 -53.12 -0.20 0.73
CA ARG A 6 -52.18 -0.58 -0.32
C ARG A 6 -52.58 0.06 -1.66
N ARG A 7 -51.62 0.31 -2.54
CA ARG A 7 -51.79 0.06 -3.97
C ARG A 7 -50.42 -0.06 -4.70
N ASN A 8 -50.21 -1.24 -5.15
CA ASN A 8 -49.53 -1.80 -6.29
C ASN A 8 -49.57 -0.98 -7.58
N PHE A 9 -48.51 -1.02 -8.35
CA PHE A 9 -48.60 -1.07 -9.80
C PHE A 9 -47.60 -2.09 -10.36
N ILE A 10 -48.19 -3.05 -11.09
CA ILE A 10 -47.55 -4.16 -11.79
C ILE A 10 -47.72 -3.94 -13.31
N LYS A 11 -46.71 -4.40 -14.06
CA LYS A 11 -46.71 -4.89 -15.46
C LYS A 11 -46.61 -3.85 -16.59
N SER A 12 -45.65 -4.04 -17.50
CA SER A 12 -45.87 -4.80 -18.72
C SER A 12 -44.57 -5.23 -19.38
N ALA A 13 -44.49 -6.53 -19.68
CA ALA A 13 -43.55 -7.12 -20.62
C ALA A 13 -44.16 -7.07 -22.03
N SER A 14 -43.37 -6.91 -23.06
CA SER A 14 -43.72 -7.32 -24.41
C SER A 14 -42.51 -7.88 -25.15
N VAL A 15 -42.64 -9.12 -25.51
CA VAL A 15 -41.81 -9.93 -26.40
C VAL A 15 -42.20 -9.65 -27.84
N ALA A 16 -41.26 -9.50 -28.75
CA ALA A 16 -41.46 -9.83 -30.15
C ALA A 16 -40.16 -10.33 -30.77
N SER A 17 -40.26 -11.48 -31.33
CA SER A 17 -39.25 -12.31 -31.98
C SER A 17 -39.26 -12.17 -33.51
N LEU A 18 -38.17 -12.68 -34.10
CA LEU A 18 -37.92 -13.18 -35.47
C LEU A 18 -37.43 -12.23 -36.55
N GLY A 19 -36.34 -12.66 -37.19
CA GLY A 19 -35.97 -12.35 -38.55
C GLY A 19 -34.52 -12.71 -38.89
N LEU A 20 -34.25 -13.97 -39.22
CA LEU A 20 -33.04 -14.39 -39.95
C LEU A 20 -32.99 -13.72 -41.33
N LEU A 21 -31.83 -13.26 -41.77
CA LEU A 21 -31.33 -13.49 -43.13
C LEU A 21 -29.81 -13.17 -43.22
N ALA A 22 -29.15 -14.08 -43.89
CA ALA A 22 -27.69 -14.13 -44.11
C ALA A 22 -27.23 -13.07 -45.14
N GLY A 23 -26.05 -12.53 -44.93
CA GLY A 23 -25.34 -11.72 -45.91
C GLY A 23 -23.87 -11.66 -45.58
N LYS A 24 -23.04 -12.49 -46.24
CA LYS A 24 -21.57 -12.40 -46.21
C LYS A 24 -21.13 -11.09 -46.89
N ALA A 25 -20.43 -10.24 -46.15
CA ALA A 25 -19.54 -9.25 -46.77
C ALA A 25 -18.20 -9.28 -46.03
N ILE A 26 -17.18 -9.75 -46.70
CA ILE A 26 -15.77 -9.67 -46.31
C ILE A 26 -15.36 -8.22 -46.49
N LEU A 27 -15.11 -7.52 -45.43
CA LEU A 27 -14.37 -6.26 -45.44
C LEU A 27 -13.07 -6.49 -44.67
N ALA A 28 -11.97 -6.50 -45.43
CA ALA A 28 -10.65 -6.46 -44.89
C ALA A 28 -10.46 -5.17 -44.08
N GLN A 29 -10.36 -5.26 -42.77
CA GLN A 29 -9.87 -4.19 -41.93
C GLN A 29 -8.35 -4.23 -41.98
N THR A 30 -7.76 -3.21 -42.57
CA THR A 30 -6.34 -2.88 -42.50
C THR A 30 -5.98 -2.62 -41.02
N ALA A 31 -5.03 -3.39 -40.52
CA ALA A 31 -4.40 -3.18 -39.23
C ALA A 31 -3.81 -1.76 -39.16
N PRO A 32 -3.89 -1.07 -38.02
CA PRO A 32 -3.15 0.16 -37.84
C PRO A 32 -1.65 -0.18 -37.80
N THR A 33 -0.89 0.53 -38.60
CA THR A 33 0.57 0.51 -38.61
C THR A 33 1.10 0.76 -37.19
N GLU A 34 1.90 -0.17 -36.68
CA GLU A 34 2.71 0.01 -35.49
C GLU A 34 3.56 1.27 -35.65
N GLY A 35 3.21 2.30 -34.90
CA GLY A 35 4.08 3.44 -34.70
C GLY A 35 5.31 2.94 -33.93
N SER A 36 6.46 2.98 -34.54
CA SER A 36 7.74 2.72 -33.90
C SER A 36 7.90 3.65 -32.71
N VAL A 37 7.71 3.11 -31.50
CA VAL A 37 8.21 3.74 -30.29
C VAL A 37 9.72 3.73 -30.41
N GLN A 38 10.29 4.90 -30.63
CA GLN A 38 11.74 5.07 -30.56
C GLN A 38 12.15 4.69 -29.13
N ASP A 39 12.89 3.60 -29.00
CA ASP A 39 13.61 3.20 -27.80
C ASP A 39 14.60 4.32 -27.46
N SER A 40 14.16 5.24 -26.61
CA SER A 40 15.10 6.11 -25.89
C SER A 40 15.89 5.21 -24.94
N PRO A 41 17.22 5.26 -24.94
CA PRO A 41 18.01 4.44 -24.04
C PRO A 41 17.56 4.73 -22.60
N PRO A 42 17.52 3.72 -21.72
CA PRO A 42 17.15 3.90 -20.33
C PRO A 42 18.06 4.98 -19.75
N ALA A 43 17.46 6.03 -19.19
CA ALA A 43 18.18 7.07 -18.49
C ALA A 43 18.95 6.38 -17.36
N GLN A 44 20.28 6.28 -17.51
CA GLN A 44 21.15 5.78 -16.46
C GLN A 44 20.87 6.62 -15.23
N GLY A 45 20.38 5.97 -14.15
CA GLY A 45 20.06 6.63 -12.90
C GLY A 45 21.27 7.42 -12.41
N ARG A 46 21.26 8.74 -12.63
CA ARG A 46 22.27 9.63 -12.07
C ARG A 46 22.13 9.58 -10.56
N THR A 47 23.07 8.93 -9.90
CA THR A 47 23.26 9.10 -8.46
C THR A 47 23.56 10.58 -8.24
N THR A 48 22.66 11.29 -7.57
CA THR A 48 22.81 12.75 -7.32
C THR A 48 23.98 13.07 -6.39
N ARG A 49 24.61 12.06 -5.81
CA ARG A 49 25.89 12.15 -5.08
C ARG A 49 26.92 11.19 -5.65
N PRO A 50 28.01 11.67 -6.27
CA PRO A 50 29.09 10.83 -6.77
C PRO A 50 29.61 9.90 -5.65
N GLY A 51 29.54 8.58 -5.90
CA GLY A 51 30.11 7.57 -5.02
C GLY A 51 29.20 6.94 -3.96
N LYS A 52 27.98 7.46 -3.70
CA LYS A 52 27.02 6.83 -2.76
C LYS A 52 25.93 6.06 -3.50
N LYS A 53 25.63 4.85 -3.03
CA LYS A 53 24.51 4.05 -3.52
C LYS A 53 23.20 4.53 -2.90
N LYS A 54 22.07 4.29 -3.55
CA LYS A 54 20.74 4.59 -2.99
C LYS A 54 20.53 3.91 -1.63
N ARG A 55 21.03 2.68 -1.45
CA ARG A 55 21.04 1.99 -0.16
C ARG A 55 21.64 2.82 0.96
N ASP A 56 22.84 3.38 0.71
CA ASP A 56 23.59 4.13 1.72
C ASP A 56 22.87 5.45 2.07
N LEU A 57 22.28 6.11 1.05
CA LEU A 57 21.49 7.33 1.22
C LEU A 57 20.22 7.08 2.06
N MET A 58 19.56 5.93 1.88
CA MET A 58 18.40 5.55 2.69
C MET A 58 18.79 5.31 4.15
N GLN A 59 19.98 4.76 4.41
CA GLN A 59 20.44 4.53 5.78
C GLN A 59 20.69 5.86 6.54
N GLU A 60 21.12 6.90 5.84
CA GLU A 60 21.34 8.23 6.44
C GLU A 60 20.05 8.86 7.00
N VAL A 61 18.88 8.55 6.42
CA VAL A 61 17.60 9.03 6.95
C VAL A 61 17.33 8.51 8.36
N LEU A 62 17.82 7.31 8.66
CA LEU A 62 17.63 6.66 9.95
C LEU A 62 18.66 7.09 10.99
N ASP A 63 19.74 7.76 10.59
CA ASP A 63 20.73 8.32 11.49
C ASP A 63 20.26 9.70 11.98
N SER A 64 19.62 9.72 13.14
CA SER A 64 19.12 10.95 13.76
C SER A 64 20.22 11.88 14.26
N SER A 65 21.49 11.43 14.29
CA SER A 65 22.64 12.23 14.74
C SER A 65 23.20 13.14 13.65
N ALA A 66 22.92 12.86 12.39
CA ALA A 66 23.43 13.58 11.24
C ALA A 66 22.37 14.49 10.60
N ALA A 67 22.78 15.63 10.05
CA ALA A 67 21.92 16.44 9.20
C ALA A 67 21.62 15.70 7.89
N GLN A 68 20.36 15.67 7.50
CA GLN A 68 19.95 15.09 6.22
C GLN A 68 20.14 16.10 5.09
N ASP A 69 21.14 15.87 4.25
CA ASP A 69 21.42 16.70 3.07
C ASP A 69 20.78 16.19 1.78
N TYR A 70 20.32 14.94 1.78
CA TYR A 70 19.67 14.28 0.65
C TYR A 70 18.29 13.80 1.07
N ILE A 71 17.29 14.13 0.29
CA ILE A 71 15.92 13.70 0.56
C ILE A 71 15.59 12.54 -0.38
N PRO A 72 15.57 11.29 0.12
CA PRO A 72 15.11 10.16 -0.66
C PRO A 72 13.64 10.32 -1.04
N ALA A 73 13.28 9.72 -2.18
CA ALA A 73 11.90 9.75 -2.67
C ALA A 73 11.47 8.40 -3.23
N ALA A 74 10.24 8.00 -2.94
CA ALA A 74 9.64 6.79 -3.52
C ALA A 74 8.11 6.89 -3.57
N PHE A 75 7.55 6.40 -4.67
CA PHE A 75 6.11 6.29 -4.89
C PHE A 75 5.77 4.86 -5.29
N PHE A 76 4.60 4.37 -4.95
CA PHE A 76 4.23 2.97 -5.13
C PHE A 76 2.92 2.84 -5.86
N MET A 77 2.81 1.85 -6.75
CA MET A 77 1.57 1.49 -7.44
C MET A 77 1.39 -0.02 -7.50
N HIS A 78 0.16 -0.47 -7.69
CA HIS A 78 -0.15 -1.87 -7.98
C HIS A 78 0.04 -2.15 -9.46
N PHE A 79 0.71 -3.25 -9.79
CA PHE A 79 0.91 -3.70 -11.17
C PHE A 79 -0.13 -4.73 -11.60
N GLY A 80 -0.69 -5.49 -10.66
CA GLY A 80 -1.65 -6.56 -10.95
C GLY A 80 -1.03 -7.73 -11.72
N LEU A 81 0.29 -7.93 -11.63
CA LEU A 81 1.07 -8.91 -12.37
C LEU A 81 1.68 -9.97 -11.44
N GLN A 82 2.08 -11.09 -12.00
CA GLN A 82 2.71 -12.21 -11.30
C GLN A 82 3.96 -12.73 -12.01
N GLY A 83 4.77 -13.50 -11.28
CA GLY A 83 5.98 -14.15 -11.84
C GLY A 83 6.95 -13.14 -12.46
N GLU A 84 7.56 -13.51 -13.58
CA GLU A 84 8.57 -12.68 -14.27
C GLU A 84 8.00 -11.35 -14.79
N ALA A 85 6.72 -11.29 -15.15
CA ALA A 85 6.08 -10.04 -15.55
C ALA A 85 6.03 -9.04 -14.38
N ALA A 86 5.77 -9.51 -13.17
CA ALA A 86 5.82 -8.67 -11.96
C ALA A 86 7.25 -8.22 -11.64
N VAL A 87 8.25 -9.11 -11.79
CA VAL A 87 9.68 -8.76 -11.62
C VAL A 87 10.05 -7.62 -12.56
N LYS A 88 9.77 -7.81 -13.84
CA LYS A 88 10.07 -6.80 -14.86
C LYS A 88 9.37 -5.46 -14.57
N ALA A 89 8.10 -5.48 -14.19
CA ALA A 89 7.33 -4.27 -13.90
C ALA A 89 7.92 -3.49 -12.74
N HIS A 90 8.33 -4.17 -11.64
CA HIS A 90 8.98 -3.52 -10.51
C HIS A 90 10.32 -2.90 -10.88
N LEU A 91 11.15 -3.60 -11.66
CA LEU A 91 12.46 -3.09 -12.11
C LEU A 91 12.30 -1.92 -13.07
N ASP A 92 11.45 -2.05 -14.09
CA ASP A 92 11.16 -0.97 -15.04
C ASP A 92 10.67 0.29 -14.32
N TYR A 93 9.78 0.11 -13.33
CA TYR A 93 9.24 1.22 -12.54
C TYR A 93 10.30 1.85 -11.66
N PHE A 94 11.10 1.05 -10.95
CA PHE A 94 12.20 1.51 -10.12
C PHE A 94 13.22 2.34 -10.92
N HIS A 95 13.73 1.78 -12.01
CA HIS A 95 14.69 2.46 -12.87
C HIS A 95 14.06 3.64 -13.62
N GLY A 96 12.83 3.43 -14.12
CA GLY A 96 12.08 4.43 -14.87
C GLY A 96 11.72 5.67 -14.06
N THR A 97 11.45 5.55 -12.78
CA THR A 97 11.14 6.70 -11.90
C THR A 97 12.38 7.32 -11.28
N GLY A 98 13.44 6.54 -11.06
CA GLY A 98 14.63 6.96 -10.34
C GLY A 98 14.50 6.94 -8.81
N MET A 99 13.42 6.37 -8.26
CA MET A 99 13.17 6.30 -6.81
C MET A 99 14.28 5.57 -6.05
N ASP A 100 14.34 5.73 -4.71
CA ASP A 100 15.49 5.35 -3.90
C ASP A 100 15.44 3.93 -3.34
N PHE A 101 14.31 3.28 -3.33
CA PHE A 101 14.18 1.89 -2.90
C PHE A 101 13.06 1.16 -3.64
N VAL A 102 13.15 -0.16 -3.69
CA VAL A 102 12.13 -1.02 -4.29
C VAL A 102 11.16 -1.46 -3.21
N LYS A 103 9.89 -1.08 -3.32
CA LYS A 103 8.83 -1.60 -2.49
C LYS A 103 7.99 -2.60 -3.28
N ILE A 104 7.89 -3.81 -2.78
CA ILE A 104 7.13 -4.89 -3.39
C ILE A 104 5.69 -4.82 -2.90
N GLN A 105 4.74 -4.66 -3.82
CA GLN A 105 3.31 -4.70 -3.50
C GLN A 105 2.85 -6.14 -3.28
N LEU A 106 1.84 -6.30 -2.42
CA LEU A 106 1.06 -7.52 -2.35
C LEU A 106 -0.11 -7.36 -3.33
N ASP A 107 0.12 -7.78 -4.57
CA ASP A 107 -0.92 -7.85 -5.59
C ASP A 107 -1.68 -9.18 -5.47
N GLU A 108 -2.93 -9.21 -5.95
CA GLU A 108 -3.78 -10.41 -6.00
C GLU A 108 -3.01 -11.66 -6.49
N PRO A 109 -3.28 -12.86 -6.03
CA PRO A 109 -4.43 -13.36 -5.24
C PRO A 109 -4.11 -13.78 -3.79
N GLN A 110 -3.00 -13.37 -3.23
CA GLN A 110 -2.38 -13.95 -2.02
C GLN A 110 -3.16 -13.73 -0.73
N LEU A 111 -4.16 -12.90 -0.76
CA LEU A 111 -4.91 -12.47 0.42
C LEU A 111 -6.29 -13.12 0.52
N LYS A 112 -6.52 -14.20 -0.24
CA LYS A 112 -7.76 -14.99 -0.13
C LYS A 112 -7.63 -15.98 1.02
N LEU A 113 -8.71 -16.17 1.75
CA LEU A 113 -8.82 -17.31 2.65
C LEU A 113 -8.84 -18.63 1.84
N PRO A 114 -8.43 -19.77 2.43
CA PRO A 114 -8.61 -21.07 1.80
C PRO A 114 -10.03 -21.25 1.28
N ALA A 115 -10.20 -21.90 0.13
CA ALA A 115 -11.49 -21.98 -0.58
C ALA A 115 -12.60 -22.67 0.22
N ASP A 116 -12.25 -23.53 1.16
CA ASP A 116 -13.14 -24.23 2.07
C ASP A 116 -13.51 -23.40 3.31
N ILE A 117 -12.88 -22.25 3.52
CA ILE A 117 -13.13 -21.36 4.65
C ILE A 117 -14.12 -20.27 4.23
N GLN A 118 -15.31 -20.30 4.85
CA GLN A 118 -16.32 -19.27 4.68
C GLN A 118 -16.66 -18.67 6.06
N VAL A 119 -16.51 -17.36 6.19
CA VAL A 119 -16.82 -16.63 7.41
C VAL A 119 -18.21 -16.01 7.29
N LYS A 120 -19.23 -16.73 7.76
CA LYS A 120 -20.65 -16.29 7.78
C LYS A 120 -21.13 -15.89 9.16
N THR A 121 -20.52 -16.41 10.19
CA THR A 121 -20.85 -16.14 11.60
C THR A 121 -19.58 -15.88 12.40
N PRO A 122 -19.65 -15.26 13.59
CA PRO A 122 -18.49 -15.06 14.44
C PRO A 122 -17.71 -16.35 14.74
N LYS A 123 -18.40 -17.48 14.91
CA LYS A 123 -17.75 -18.76 15.22
C LYS A 123 -16.91 -19.33 14.07
N ASP A 124 -17.14 -18.87 12.84
CA ASP A 124 -16.39 -19.34 11.68
C ASP A 124 -14.95 -18.82 11.68
N TRP A 125 -14.67 -17.73 12.39
CA TRP A 125 -13.32 -17.17 12.50
C TRP A 125 -12.33 -18.17 13.09
N ALA A 126 -12.75 -18.99 14.06
CA ALA A 126 -11.91 -20.01 14.66
C ALA A 126 -11.49 -21.13 13.69
N LYS A 127 -12.12 -21.20 12.50
CA LYS A 127 -11.79 -22.15 11.44
C LYS A 127 -10.68 -21.68 10.53
N ILE A 128 -10.31 -20.38 10.57
CA ILE A 128 -9.20 -19.82 9.78
C ILE A 128 -7.91 -20.47 10.27
N PRO A 129 -7.18 -21.23 9.43
CA PRO A 129 -5.95 -21.88 9.86
C PRO A 129 -4.78 -20.90 9.87
N ILE A 130 -3.69 -21.29 10.51
CA ILE A 130 -2.39 -20.68 10.25
C ILE A 130 -1.94 -21.16 8.88
N LEU A 131 -1.76 -20.22 7.95
CA LEU A 131 -1.35 -20.53 6.58
C LEU A 131 0.14 -20.91 6.54
N PRO A 132 0.51 -21.98 5.86
CA PRO A 132 1.91 -22.39 5.75
C PRO A 132 2.70 -21.48 4.81
N GLU A 133 4.02 -21.54 4.88
CA GLU A 133 4.93 -20.76 4.01
C GLU A 133 4.63 -20.95 2.51
N THR A 134 4.25 -22.17 2.13
CA THR A 134 3.88 -22.50 0.73
C THR A 134 2.68 -21.72 0.20
N TRP A 135 1.85 -21.18 1.09
CA TRP A 135 0.75 -20.28 0.70
C TRP A 135 1.27 -18.98 0.05
N PHE A 136 2.46 -18.56 0.41
CA PHE A 136 3.09 -17.32 -0.04
C PHE A 136 4.19 -17.54 -1.11
N GLU A 137 4.23 -18.71 -1.75
CA GLU A 137 5.29 -19.10 -2.68
C GLU A 137 5.46 -18.10 -3.84
N SER A 138 4.36 -17.61 -4.41
CA SER A 138 4.38 -16.60 -5.48
C SER A 138 5.04 -15.28 -5.04
N ASN A 139 4.75 -14.84 -3.81
CA ASN A 139 5.37 -13.63 -3.25
C ASN A 139 6.85 -13.84 -2.94
N LEU A 140 7.20 -14.99 -2.37
CA LEU A 140 8.58 -15.33 -2.07
C LEU A 140 9.41 -15.46 -3.35
N TYR A 141 8.80 -15.95 -4.43
CA TYR A 141 9.44 -15.98 -5.75
C TYR A 141 9.77 -14.56 -6.24
N LEU A 142 8.77 -13.66 -6.26
CA LEU A 142 8.96 -12.27 -6.68
C LEU A 142 10.02 -11.57 -5.83
N LEU A 143 9.94 -11.72 -4.51
CA LEU A 143 10.91 -11.16 -3.57
C LEU A 143 12.33 -11.67 -3.87
N LYS A 144 12.51 -12.99 -4.01
CA LYS A 144 13.81 -13.59 -4.31
C LYS A 144 14.42 -13.01 -5.58
N ARG A 145 13.62 -12.88 -6.64
CA ARG A 145 14.08 -12.34 -7.93
C ARG A 145 14.48 -10.87 -7.80
N LEU A 146 13.68 -10.03 -7.14
CA LEU A 146 14.02 -8.62 -6.94
C LEU A 146 15.24 -8.42 -6.04
N ILE A 147 15.45 -9.28 -5.05
CA ILE A 147 16.69 -9.30 -4.26
C ILE A 147 17.90 -9.55 -5.16
N GLN A 148 17.81 -10.54 -6.05
CA GLN A 148 18.90 -10.90 -6.97
C GLN A 148 19.24 -9.73 -7.92
N GLU A 149 18.23 -9.06 -8.45
CA GLU A 149 18.39 -8.03 -9.49
C GLU A 149 18.75 -6.65 -8.94
N ALA A 150 18.17 -6.22 -7.83
CA ALA A 150 18.24 -4.81 -7.39
C ALA A 150 18.85 -4.57 -6.00
N LYS A 151 19.07 -5.60 -5.16
CA LYS A 151 19.54 -5.39 -3.79
C LYS A 151 20.94 -4.75 -3.71
N SER A 152 21.79 -4.94 -4.70
CA SER A 152 23.12 -4.29 -4.74
C SER A 152 23.04 -2.78 -4.94
N GLU A 153 21.94 -2.26 -5.45
CA GLU A 153 21.70 -0.85 -5.76
C GLU A 153 20.83 -0.16 -4.70
N ALA A 154 19.72 -0.80 -4.31
CA ALA A 154 18.70 -0.21 -3.45
C ALA A 154 18.24 -1.14 -2.33
N LEU A 155 17.55 -0.61 -1.33
CA LEU A 155 16.84 -1.42 -0.33
C LEU A 155 15.66 -2.12 -0.98
N ILE A 156 15.43 -3.39 -0.61
CA ILE A 156 14.27 -4.17 -1.01
C ILE A 156 13.32 -4.25 0.18
N ILE A 157 12.16 -3.63 0.06
CA ILE A 157 11.14 -3.50 1.11
C ILE A 157 9.90 -4.28 0.70
N GLN A 158 9.51 -5.27 1.51
CA GLN A 158 8.31 -6.09 1.27
C GLN A 158 7.11 -5.53 2.00
N THR A 159 5.99 -5.35 1.31
CA THR A 159 4.72 -5.00 1.95
C THR A 159 4.19 -6.13 2.80
N LEU A 160 3.76 -5.81 4.01
CA LEU A 160 2.96 -6.68 4.88
C LEU A 160 1.66 -5.99 5.24
N TYR A 161 0.55 -6.66 4.98
CA TYR A 161 -0.76 -6.19 5.42
C TYR A 161 -1.05 -6.67 6.84
N SER A 162 -1.81 -5.86 7.59
CA SER A 162 -2.30 -6.26 8.90
C SER A 162 -3.31 -7.42 8.80
N PRO A 163 -3.54 -8.19 9.89
CA PRO A 163 -4.55 -9.24 9.89
C PRO A 163 -5.93 -8.75 9.46
N TYR A 164 -6.34 -7.57 9.94
CA TYR A 164 -7.60 -6.94 9.53
C TYR A 164 -7.61 -6.62 8.03
N GLN A 165 -6.52 -6.09 7.48
CA GLN A 165 -6.44 -5.76 6.06
C GLN A 165 -6.44 -7.00 5.18
N MET A 166 -5.86 -8.09 5.65
CA MET A 166 -5.94 -9.37 4.94
C MET A 166 -7.37 -9.89 4.87
N VAL A 167 -8.05 -10.00 6.01
CA VAL A 167 -9.36 -10.62 6.05
C VAL A 167 -10.43 -9.81 5.33
N LYS A 168 -10.37 -8.48 5.37
CA LYS A 168 -11.36 -7.63 4.69
C LYS A 168 -11.39 -7.80 3.16
N GLN A 169 -10.40 -8.46 2.58
CA GLN A 169 -10.40 -8.80 1.15
C GLN A 169 -11.26 -10.04 0.85
N ALA A 170 -11.48 -10.89 1.85
CA ALA A 170 -12.32 -12.07 1.76
C ALA A 170 -13.68 -11.89 2.44
N VAL A 171 -13.75 -11.02 3.45
CA VAL A 171 -14.96 -10.74 4.25
C VAL A 171 -15.21 -9.23 4.22
N PRO A 172 -16.40 -8.75 3.83
CA PRO A 172 -16.71 -7.33 3.84
C PRO A 172 -16.42 -6.71 5.22
N TRP A 173 -15.80 -5.54 5.25
CA TRP A 173 -15.36 -4.92 6.51
C TRP A 173 -16.53 -4.69 7.49
N GLN A 174 -17.75 -4.40 6.98
CA GLN A 174 -18.95 -4.25 7.79
C GLN A 174 -19.26 -5.53 8.57
N VAL A 175 -19.15 -6.69 7.90
CA VAL A 175 -19.34 -8.00 8.51
C VAL A 175 -18.26 -8.29 9.55
N VAL A 176 -17.01 -7.89 9.28
CA VAL A 176 -15.92 -8.03 10.27
C VAL A 176 -16.25 -7.26 11.54
N VAL A 177 -16.67 -6.00 11.41
CA VAL A 177 -17.00 -5.14 12.56
C VAL A 177 -18.24 -5.66 13.31
N GLU A 178 -19.27 -6.09 12.56
CA GLU A 178 -20.46 -6.70 13.16
C GLU A 178 -20.11 -7.97 13.96
N HIS A 179 -19.29 -8.85 13.41
CA HIS A 179 -18.85 -10.06 14.12
C HIS A 179 -18.00 -9.75 15.36
N ILE A 180 -17.14 -8.70 15.32
CA ILE A 180 -16.41 -8.24 16.49
C ILE A 180 -17.38 -7.78 17.60
N GLN A 181 -18.45 -7.09 17.24
CA GLN A 181 -19.46 -6.61 18.21
C GLN A 181 -20.28 -7.77 18.81
N GLN A 182 -20.58 -8.79 18.02
CA GLN A 182 -21.36 -9.96 18.44
C GLN A 182 -20.54 -10.92 19.32
N ASP A 183 -19.33 -11.26 18.90
CA ASP A 183 -18.44 -12.23 19.57
C ASP A 183 -16.98 -11.93 19.25
N ALA A 184 -16.43 -10.97 19.97
CA ALA A 184 -15.03 -10.56 19.78
C ALA A 184 -14.03 -11.71 20.03
N GLU A 185 -14.32 -12.63 20.95
CA GLU A 185 -13.39 -13.73 21.28
C GLU A 185 -13.18 -14.66 20.09
N SER A 186 -14.27 -15.03 19.41
CA SER A 186 -14.19 -15.87 18.20
C SER A 186 -13.43 -15.17 17.07
N VAL A 187 -13.69 -13.87 16.84
CA VAL A 187 -12.97 -13.07 15.83
C VAL A 187 -11.49 -12.95 16.17
N CYS A 188 -11.15 -12.72 17.43
CA CYS A 188 -9.78 -12.61 17.93
C CYS A 188 -8.94 -13.85 17.61
N ARG A 189 -9.49 -15.05 17.71
CA ARG A 189 -8.78 -16.30 17.33
C ARG A 189 -8.42 -16.31 15.84
N GLY A 190 -9.33 -15.90 14.98
CA GLY A 190 -9.06 -15.77 13.54
C GLY A 190 -7.98 -14.73 13.24
N MET A 191 -8.05 -13.56 13.90
CA MET A 191 -7.04 -12.51 13.76
C MET A 191 -5.65 -12.97 14.22
N GLU A 192 -5.57 -13.75 15.31
CA GLU A 192 -4.32 -14.33 15.78
C GLU A 192 -3.73 -15.28 14.74
N ASN A 193 -4.53 -16.21 14.19
CA ASN A 193 -4.06 -17.15 13.18
C ASN A 193 -3.60 -16.43 11.90
N LEU A 194 -4.26 -15.34 11.52
CA LEU A 194 -3.82 -14.51 10.40
C LEU A 194 -2.50 -13.78 10.72
N ALA A 195 -2.34 -13.23 11.92
CA ALA A 195 -1.09 -12.62 12.36
C ALA A 195 0.07 -13.61 12.30
N LEU A 196 -0.12 -14.85 12.80
CA LEU A 196 0.88 -15.92 12.74
C LEU A 196 1.18 -16.35 11.30
N SER A 197 0.18 -16.37 10.42
CA SER A 197 0.36 -16.66 8.99
C SER A 197 1.24 -15.61 8.31
N ILE A 198 0.98 -14.34 8.56
CA ILE A 198 1.78 -13.24 8.02
C ILE A 198 3.20 -13.26 8.61
N LEU A 199 3.34 -13.62 9.88
CA LEU A 199 4.65 -13.78 10.51
C LEU A 199 5.46 -14.90 9.85
N THR A 200 4.82 -16.03 9.49
CA THR A 200 5.46 -17.11 8.73
C THR A 200 6.02 -16.59 7.40
N PHE A 201 5.25 -15.79 6.67
CA PHE A 201 5.72 -15.14 5.45
C PHE A 201 6.88 -14.17 5.72
N ALA A 202 6.77 -13.31 6.74
CA ALA A 202 7.81 -12.34 7.09
C ALA A 202 9.14 -13.04 7.46
N GLN A 203 9.08 -14.13 8.21
CA GLN A 203 10.26 -14.93 8.55
C GLN A 203 10.91 -15.56 7.31
N ALA A 204 10.11 -16.07 6.37
CA ALA A 204 10.62 -16.59 5.09
C ALA A 204 11.26 -15.49 4.26
N ALA A 205 10.64 -14.32 4.17
CA ALA A 205 11.18 -13.14 3.49
C ALA A 205 12.52 -12.67 4.11
N ALA A 206 12.62 -12.68 5.44
CA ALA A 206 13.86 -12.34 6.15
C ALA A 206 14.98 -13.36 5.83
N ARG A 207 14.68 -14.66 5.78
CA ARG A 207 15.65 -15.70 5.36
C ARG A 207 16.13 -15.51 3.91
N LEU A 208 15.30 -14.99 3.02
CA LEU A 208 15.70 -14.65 1.65
C LEU A 208 16.58 -13.40 1.59
N GLY A 209 16.61 -12.61 2.67
CA GLY A 209 17.47 -11.43 2.77
C GLY A 209 16.78 -10.13 2.35
N VAL A 210 15.45 -9.99 2.55
CA VAL A 210 14.77 -8.69 2.44
C VAL A 210 15.42 -7.66 3.38
N ASP A 211 15.44 -6.40 3.00
CA ASP A 211 16.07 -5.35 3.82
C ASP A 211 15.10 -4.76 4.86
N GLY A 212 13.82 -4.77 4.55
CA GLY A 212 12.80 -4.19 5.43
C GLY A 212 11.38 -4.60 5.05
N PHE A 213 10.44 -4.16 5.89
CA PHE A 213 9.02 -4.33 5.66
C PHE A 213 8.29 -2.99 5.63
N TYR A 214 7.31 -2.89 4.74
CA TYR A 214 6.33 -1.81 4.72
C TYR A 214 5.04 -2.36 5.34
N THR A 215 4.86 -2.10 6.63
CA THR A 215 3.75 -2.65 7.42
C THR A 215 2.52 -1.75 7.31
N CYS A 216 1.48 -2.23 6.62
CA CYS A 216 0.26 -1.46 6.41
C CYS A 216 -0.78 -1.78 7.49
N THR A 217 -1.29 -0.77 8.18
CA THR A 217 -2.39 -0.90 9.14
C THR A 217 -3.67 -0.29 8.58
N GLN A 218 -4.78 -0.95 8.83
CA GLN A 218 -6.14 -0.48 8.52
C GLN A 218 -7.10 -0.87 9.65
N GLY A 219 -8.31 -0.31 9.61
CA GLY A 219 -9.34 -0.55 10.61
C GLY A 219 -9.32 0.47 11.76
N GLY A 220 -8.38 1.41 11.73
CA GLY A 220 -8.34 2.54 12.66
C GLY A 220 -9.17 3.74 12.21
N GLU A 221 -9.79 3.66 11.03
CA GLU A 221 -10.71 4.69 10.53
C GLU A 221 -12.00 4.68 11.36
N THR A 222 -12.39 5.82 11.88
CA THR A 222 -13.51 5.92 12.83
C THR A 222 -14.87 5.66 12.20
N ASN A 223 -15.03 5.85 10.90
CA ASN A 223 -16.23 5.44 10.17
C ASN A 223 -16.36 3.91 10.05
N ARG A 224 -15.30 3.15 10.33
CA ARG A 224 -15.30 1.68 10.33
C ARG A 224 -15.33 1.12 11.75
N VAL A 225 -14.42 1.55 12.60
CA VAL A 225 -14.33 1.13 13.99
C VAL A 225 -14.25 2.39 14.88
N ALA A 226 -15.43 3.00 15.13
CA ALA A 226 -15.53 4.20 15.96
C ALA A 226 -15.06 3.94 17.39
N ASN A 227 -15.42 2.79 17.96
CA ASN A 227 -15.06 2.46 19.34
C ASN A 227 -13.58 2.06 19.42
N ARG A 228 -12.77 2.87 20.14
CA ARG A 228 -11.33 2.62 20.32
C ARG A 228 -11.07 1.31 21.08
N ASP A 229 -11.84 0.98 22.09
CA ASP A 229 -11.63 -0.27 22.86
C ASP A 229 -11.83 -1.51 21.97
N LEU A 230 -12.76 -1.46 21.01
CA LEU A 230 -12.92 -2.51 20.00
C LEU A 230 -11.74 -2.57 19.05
N PHE A 231 -11.27 -1.41 18.57
CA PHE A 231 -10.08 -1.33 17.75
C PHE A 231 -8.86 -1.91 18.47
N ASP A 232 -8.59 -1.45 19.68
CA ASP A 232 -7.44 -1.87 20.48
C ASP A 232 -7.47 -3.38 20.74
N ARG A 233 -8.63 -3.93 21.10
CA ARG A 233 -8.77 -5.36 21.46
C ARG A 233 -8.77 -6.30 20.26
N ALA A 234 -9.45 -5.97 19.19
CA ALA A 234 -9.70 -6.90 18.10
C ALA A 234 -8.84 -6.66 16.85
N ILE A 235 -8.21 -5.50 16.72
CA ILE A 235 -7.37 -5.13 15.57
C ILE A 235 -5.94 -4.83 16.03
N LYS A 236 -5.74 -3.75 16.80
CA LYS A 236 -4.41 -3.29 17.22
C LYS A 236 -3.62 -4.35 17.97
N THR A 237 -4.26 -5.12 18.84
CA THR A 237 -3.60 -6.23 19.57
C THR A 237 -2.90 -7.19 18.61
N TYR A 238 -3.53 -7.55 17.49
CA TYR A 238 -2.97 -8.52 16.53
C TYR A 238 -2.00 -7.87 15.55
N ASP A 239 -2.20 -6.61 15.20
CA ASP A 239 -1.20 -5.82 14.49
C ASP A 239 0.10 -5.73 15.31
N MET A 240 -0.02 -5.42 16.61
CA MET A 240 1.13 -5.30 17.50
C MET A 240 1.82 -6.64 17.78
N LEU A 241 1.05 -7.74 17.87
CA LEU A 241 1.61 -9.10 17.97
C LEU A 241 2.50 -9.41 16.76
N LEU A 242 2.04 -9.07 15.57
CA LEU A 242 2.77 -9.26 14.33
C LEU A 242 3.95 -8.29 14.20
N TYR A 243 3.69 -7.00 14.26
CA TYR A 243 4.68 -5.99 13.86
C TYR A 243 5.83 -5.82 14.84
N LYS A 244 5.63 -6.10 16.13
CA LYS A 244 6.74 -6.16 17.10
C LYS A 244 7.72 -7.29 16.77
N GLN A 245 7.24 -8.44 16.32
CA GLN A 245 8.12 -9.53 15.89
C GLN A 245 8.79 -9.22 14.54
N VAL A 246 8.04 -8.68 13.58
CA VAL A 246 8.55 -8.26 12.27
C VAL A 246 9.67 -7.22 12.42
N SER A 247 9.52 -6.25 13.33
CA SER A 247 10.54 -5.21 13.56
C SER A 247 11.87 -5.74 14.11
N GLN A 248 11.91 -6.97 14.60
CA GLN A 248 13.12 -7.65 15.08
C GLN A 248 13.80 -8.48 13.99
N LEU A 249 13.13 -8.76 12.87
CA LEU A 249 13.66 -9.61 11.80
C LEU A 249 14.65 -8.86 10.90
N VAL A 250 14.39 -7.59 10.64
CA VAL A 250 15.15 -6.76 9.69
C VAL A 250 15.19 -5.28 10.14
N PRO A 251 16.21 -4.51 9.71
CA PRO A 251 16.45 -3.18 10.29
C PRO A 251 15.61 -2.05 9.70
N TYR A 252 15.02 -2.19 8.49
CA TYR A 252 14.41 -1.06 7.78
C TYR A 252 12.91 -1.21 7.62
N ASN A 253 12.15 -0.93 8.69
CA ASN A 253 10.71 -1.07 8.65
C ASN A 253 10.01 0.29 8.55
N ILE A 254 9.10 0.42 7.59
CA ILE A 254 8.25 1.59 7.38
C ILE A 254 6.84 1.21 7.83
N MET A 255 6.37 1.85 8.89
CA MET A 255 4.97 1.72 9.33
C MET A 255 4.11 2.64 8.46
N HIS A 256 3.04 2.13 7.89
CA HIS A 256 2.11 2.90 7.07
C HIS A 256 0.71 2.90 7.67
N VAL A 257 0.24 4.09 8.06
CA VAL A 257 -1.17 4.30 8.36
C VAL A 257 -1.90 4.47 7.02
N CYS A 258 -2.57 3.41 6.60
CA CYS A 258 -3.15 3.35 5.28
C CYS A 258 -4.39 4.24 5.17
N ASP A 259 -4.29 5.32 4.41
CA ASP A 259 -5.42 6.19 4.10
C ASP A 259 -6.33 5.52 3.07
N TYR A 260 -7.36 4.84 3.56
CA TYR A 260 -8.27 4.15 2.66
C TYR A 260 -9.50 5.00 2.30
N ASP A 261 -10.42 5.27 3.22
CA ASP A 261 -11.64 6.03 2.89
C ASP A 261 -12.29 6.70 4.12
N GLY A 262 -11.59 6.94 5.18
CA GLY A 262 -12.25 7.41 6.36
C GLY A 262 -11.47 8.39 7.22
N PRO A 263 -12.17 9.13 8.08
CA PRO A 263 -11.51 9.99 9.03
C PRO A 263 -10.75 9.15 10.07
N TYR A 264 -9.61 9.67 10.48
CA TYR A 264 -8.90 9.22 11.66
C TYR A 264 -9.21 10.20 12.79
N GLU A 265 -9.66 9.68 13.93
CA GLU A 265 -9.81 10.42 15.18
C GLU A 265 -8.96 9.75 16.25
N GLU A 266 -8.52 10.50 17.25
CA GLU A 266 -7.57 10.02 18.26
C GLU A 266 -6.32 9.39 17.59
N PHE A 267 -5.81 10.07 16.57
CA PHE A 267 -4.78 9.52 15.66
C PHE A 267 -3.52 9.11 16.41
N ASP A 268 -3.02 9.96 17.29
CA ASP A 268 -1.87 9.69 18.13
C ASP A 268 -2.11 8.49 19.06
N LEU A 269 -3.24 8.43 19.76
CA LEU A 269 -3.58 7.34 20.68
C LEU A 269 -3.74 5.99 19.96
N ARG A 270 -4.17 6.00 18.70
CA ARG A 270 -4.33 4.78 17.91
C ARG A 270 -3.01 4.25 17.38
N PHE A 271 -2.08 5.12 16.93
CA PHE A 271 -0.98 4.70 16.08
C PHE A 271 0.44 5.01 16.57
N GLN A 272 0.64 5.90 17.55
CA GLN A 272 1.99 6.35 17.93
C GLN A 272 2.93 5.23 18.42
N ASP A 273 2.38 4.14 18.98
CA ASP A 273 3.12 3.02 19.54
C ASP A 273 3.39 1.87 18.56
N TYR A 274 2.87 1.97 17.31
CA TYR A 274 3.18 0.99 16.28
C TYR A 274 4.68 1.00 15.94
N PRO A 275 5.33 -0.16 15.81
CA PRO A 275 6.76 -0.23 15.51
C PRO A 275 7.07 0.15 14.06
N GLY A 276 8.29 0.59 13.81
CA GLY A 276 8.83 0.98 12.52
C GLY A 276 9.83 2.11 12.67
N GLN A 277 10.89 2.12 11.88
CA GLN A 277 11.91 3.18 11.92
C GLN A 277 11.44 4.45 11.21
N VAL A 278 10.54 4.31 10.25
CA VAL A 278 9.93 5.41 9.49
C VAL A 278 8.42 5.27 9.57
N VAL A 279 7.68 6.37 9.54
CA VAL A 279 6.22 6.34 9.48
C VAL A 279 5.74 7.05 8.21
N ASN A 280 4.95 6.35 7.41
CA ASN A 280 4.22 6.93 6.29
C ASN A 280 2.78 7.23 6.73
N VAL A 281 2.39 8.50 6.63
CA VAL A 281 1.16 9.04 7.24
C VAL A 281 0.18 9.57 6.19
N PRO A 282 -1.13 9.61 6.50
CA PRO A 282 -2.13 10.32 5.72
C PRO A 282 -1.91 11.85 5.79
N LEU A 283 -2.60 12.60 4.93
CA LEU A 283 -2.54 14.06 4.90
C LEU A 283 -3.56 14.74 5.83
N SER A 284 -4.40 13.98 6.48
CA SER A 284 -5.39 14.48 7.44
C SER A 284 -5.59 13.51 8.59
N ALA A 285 -5.78 14.05 9.79
CA ALA A 285 -6.14 13.34 11.02
C ALA A 285 -6.92 14.30 11.92
N ASP A 286 -7.79 13.77 12.78
CA ASP A 286 -8.57 14.55 13.74
C ASP A 286 -9.30 15.73 13.09
N HIS A 287 -9.88 15.50 11.89
CA HIS A 287 -10.59 16.49 11.06
C HIS A 287 -9.75 17.71 10.66
N LYS A 288 -8.42 17.59 10.67
CA LYS A 288 -7.46 18.65 10.30
C LYS A 288 -6.41 18.14 9.34
N SER A 289 -5.80 19.05 8.60
CA SER A 289 -4.60 18.74 7.84
C SER A 289 -3.48 18.29 8.78
N LEU A 290 -2.86 17.16 8.48
CA LEU A 290 -1.71 16.63 9.19
C LEU A 290 -0.43 17.04 8.46
N SER A 291 0.27 18.05 8.99
CA SER A 291 1.57 18.40 8.44
C SER A 291 2.61 17.34 8.76
N MET A 292 3.61 17.18 7.89
CA MET A 292 4.70 16.21 8.11
C MET A 292 5.52 16.53 9.38
N ARG A 293 5.64 17.80 9.77
CA ARG A 293 6.27 18.22 11.04
C ARG A 293 5.44 17.78 12.24
N HIS A 294 4.12 17.99 12.21
CA HIS A 294 3.26 17.53 13.30
C HIS A 294 3.24 16.01 13.41
N ALA A 295 3.27 15.29 12.28
CA ALA A 295 3.43 13.84 12.31
C ALA A 295 4.77 13.43 12.95
N ALA A 296 5.87 14.14 12.66
CA ALA A 296 7.15 13.88 13.32
C ALA A 296 7.10 14.13 14.83
N ASP A 297 6.36 15.15 15.28
CA ASP A 297 6.13 15.41 16.71
C ASP A 297 5.34 14.29 17.39
N ILE A 298 4.31 13.73 16.72
CA ILE A 298 3.54 12.59 17.23
C ILE A 298 4.41 11.35 17.34
N PHE A 299 5.08 10.97 16.26
CA PHE A 299 5.76 9.68 16.17
C PHE A 299 7.20 9.70 16.70
N GLN A 300 7.84 10.86 16.82
CA GLN A 300 9.26 11.01 17.23
C GLN A 300 10.20 10.16 16.36
N ARG A 301 9.92 10.07 15.05
CA ARG A 301 10.62 9.24 14.06
C ARG A 301 10.65 9.94 12.70
N PRO A 302 11.55 9.54 11.78
CA PRO A 302 11.51 9.97 10.38
C PRO A 302 10.13 9.75 9.75
N ILE A 303 9.69 10.70 8.95
CA ILE A 303 8.38 10.67 8.28
C ILE A 303 8.56 10.49 6.78
N MET A 304 7.70 9.66 6.20
CA MET A 304 7.51 9.52 4.75
C MET A 304 6.14 10.08 4.36
N GLY A 305 6.07 10.83 3.26
CA GLY A 305 4.82 11.37 2.76
C GLY A 305 4.96 12.71 2.07
N GLY A 306 3.98 13.58 2.22
CA GLY A 306 3.99 14.99 1.79
C GLY A 306 3.18 15.29 0.55
N LEU A 307 2.90 14.31 -0.34
CA LEU A 307 2.12 14.54 -1.56
C LEU A 307 0.80 13.75 -1.55
N ASP A 308 -0.25 14.41 -2.04
CA ASP A 308 -1.57 13.81 -2.25
C ASP A 308 -1.57 12.93 -3.51
N ARG A 309 -1.76 11.61 -3.32
CA ARG A 309 -1.85 10.67 -4.43
C ARG A 309 -3.02 10.91 -5.38
N LYS A 310 -4.07 11.59 -4.92
CA LYS A 310 -5.29 11.93 -5.70
C LYS A 310 -5.26 13.35 -6.24
N GLY A 311 -4.30 14.16 -5.80
CA GLY A 311 -4.15 15.57 -6.14
C GLY A 311 -3.30 15.83 -7.38
N VAL A 312 -2.52 16.89 -7.32
CA VAL A 312 -1.66 17.37 -8.41
C VAL A 312 -0.68 16.30 -8.89
N LEU A 313 -0.17 15.45 -7.99
CA LEU A 313 0.74 14.36 -8.37
C LEU A 313 0.16 13.46 -9.48
N SER A 314 -1.15 13.16 -9.43
CA SER A 314 -1.81 12.28 -10.40
C SER A 314 -2.53 13.01 -11.52
N ASN A 315 -2.93 14.26 -11.32
CA ASN A 315 -3.82 14.97 -12.22
C ASN A 315 -3.22 16.26 -12.81
N GLY A 316 -2.11 16.76 -12.26
CA GLY A 316 -1.41 17.94 -12.72
C GLY A 316 -0.39 17.66 -13.82
N ASN A 317 0.23 18.71 -14.30
CA ASN A 317 1.39 18.64 -15.18
C ASN A 317 2.72 18.64 -14.36
N PRO A 318 3.88 18.36 -14.98
CA PRO A 318 5.16 18.29 -14.26
C PRO A 318 5.55 19.58 -13.51
N GLU A 319 5.25 20.77 -14.05
CA GLU A 319 5.58 22.03 -13.37
C GLU A 319 4.73 22.24 -12.11
N GLU A 320 3.43 21.94 -12.18
CA GLU A 320 2.56 21.96 -11.00
C GLU A 320 3.02 20.94 -9.95
N VAL A 321 3.47 19.74 -10.37
CA VAL A 321 4.05 18.73 -9.47
C VAL A 321 5.31 19.25 -8.81
N LYS A 322 6.18 19.93 -9.54
CA LYS A 322 7.38 20.57 -9.00
C LYS A 322 7.04 21.59 -7.92
N GLU A 323 6.06 22.44 -8.15
CA GLU A 323 5.61 23.47 -7.20
C GLU A 323 5.11 22.85 -5.89
N VAL A 324 4.18 21.87 -5.95
CA VAL A 324 3.67 21.21 -4.74
C VAL A 324 4.75 20.40 -4.03
N THR A 325 5.70 19.84 -4.77
CA THR A 325 6.84 19.12 -4.20
C THR A 325 7.76 20.07 -3.44
N LEU A 326 8.11 21.21 -4.02
CA LEU A 326 8.93 22.21 -3.33
C LEU A 326 8.24 22.71 -2.05
N ALA A 327 6.94 22.96 -2.08
CA ALA A 327 6.17 23.35 -0.91
C ALA A 327 6.21 22.27 0.19
N ALA A 328 6.07 20.99 -0.17
CA ALA A 328 6.18 19.88 0.76
C ALA A 328 7.57 19.78 1.38
N LEU A 329 8.63 19.93 0.59
CA LEU A 329 10.03 19.86 1.03
C LEU A 329 10.41 21.03 1.97
N GLN A 330 9.96 22.24 1.70
CA GLN A 330 10.16 23.41 2.57
C GLN A 330 9.53 23.22 3.95
N ASN A 331 8.43 22.46 4.02
CA ASN A 331 7.71 22.16 5.26
C ASN A 331 8.04 20.78 5.84
N ALA A 332 9.00 20.07 5.28
CA ALA A 332 9.42 18.75 5.76
C ALA A 332 10.14 18.82 7.13
N PRO A 333 10.00 17.79 7.98
CA PRO A 333 10.78 17.63 9.20
C PRO A 333 12.28 17.38 8.90
N ALA A 334 13.10 17.26 9.94
CA ALA A 334 14.55 17.07 9.80
C ALA A 334 14.91 15.81 9.03
N HIS A 335 14.28 14.68 9.38
CA HIS A 335 14.44 13.39 8.71
C HIS A 335 13.18 13.03 7.95
N PHE A 336 13.31 13.01 6.63
CA PHE A 336 12.15 12.93 5.74
C PHE A 336 12.44 12.11 4.48
N ILE A 337 11.46 11.35 4.04
CA ILE A 337 11.40 10.69 2.75
C ILE A 337 10.19 11.26 2.00
N LEU A 338 10.43 11.82 0.81
CA LEU A 338 9.31 12.26 -0.03
C LEU A 338 8.52 11.05 -0.54
N GLY A 339 7.21 11.09 -0.37
CA GLY A 339 6.30 10.07 -0.86
C GLY A 339 4.87 10.59 -0.97
N ALA A 340 3.97 9.72 -1.39
CA ALA A 340 2.54 10.00 -1.31
C ALA A 340 1.97 9.51 0.03
N ASP A 341 0.78 10.02 0.37
CA ASP A 341 -0.03 9.59 1.51
C ASP A 341 -0.37 8.09 1.48
N CYS A 342 -0.45 7.50 0.29
CA CYS A 342 -0.65 6.06 0.06
C CYS A 342 -0.19 5.67 -1.36
N THR A 343 -0.55 4.47 -1.81
CA THR A 343 -0.30 3.95 -3.16
C THR A 343 -0.94 4.84 -4.23
N VAL A 344 -0.16 5.28 -5.22
CA VAL A 344 -0.64 6.08 -6.34
C VAL A 344 -1.42 5.24 -7.35
N SER A 345 -2.27 5.89 -8.14
CA SER A 345 -3.00 5.23 -9.23
C SER A 345 -2.03 4.73 -10.31
N SER A 346 -2.33 3.58 -10.92
CA SER A 346 -1.61 3.11 -12.12
C SER A 346 -1.76 4.05 -13.33
N LYS A 347 -2.67 5.03 -13.27
CA LYS A 347 -2.85 6.07 -14.28
C LYS A 347 -2.03 7.33 -14.00
N THR A 348 -1.35 7.41 -12.85
CA THR A 348 -0.47 8.55 -12.55
C THR A 348 0.65 8.64 -13.58
N PRO A 349 0.83 9.80 -14.25
CA PRO A 349 1.86 9.96 -15.26
C PRO A 349 3.27 9.70 -14.68
N LEU A 350 4.06 8.88 -15.36
CA LEU A 350 5.40 8.55 -14.92
C LEU A 350 6.31 9.78 -14.84
N GLU A 351 6.09 10.74 -15.73
CA GLU A 351 6.82 12.01 -15.75
C GLU A 351 6.56 12.86 -14.49
N ASN A 352 5.34 12.84 -13.95
CA ASN A 352 5.00 13.49 -12.69
C ASN A 352 5.77 12.88 -11.50
N LEU A 353 5.85 11.56 -11.47
CA LEU A 353 6.63 10.86 -10.44
C LEU A 353 8.13 11.18 -10.55
N ARG A 354 8.66 11.18 -11.79
CA ARG A 354 10.05 11.60 -12.05
C ARG A 354 10.31 13.03 -11.62
N MET A 355 9.40 13.96 -11.93
CA MET A 355 9.52 15.36 -11.54
C MET A 355 9.57 15.51 -10.02
N ALA A 356 8.67 14.86 -9.28
CA ALA A 356 8.68 14.89 -7.83
C ALA A 356 10.00 14.33 -7.25
N ILE A 357 10.47 13.20 -7.75
CA ILE A 357 11.71 12.55 -7.31
C ILE A 357 12.93 13.42 -7.62
N THR A 358 13.04 13.94 -8.85
CA THR A 358 14.14 14.82 -9.26
C THR A 358 14.17 16.09 -8.40
N THR A 359 13.00 16.70 -8.15
CA THR A 359 12.87 17.88 -7.30
C THR A 359 13.36 17.61 -5.88
N ALA A 360 13.04 16.42 -5.31
CA ALA A 360 13.54 16.05 -3.98
C ALA A 360 15.06 15.86 -3.96
N HIS A 361 15.61 15.20 -4.98
CA HIS A 361 17.06 14.96 -5.08
C HIS A 361 17.88 16.24 -5.28
N GLU A 362 17.29 17.25 -5.94
CA GLU A 362 17.94 18.55 -6.18
C GLU A 362 17.73 19.56 -5.05
N PHE A 363 16.74 19.31 -4.18
CA PHE A 363 16.45 20.22 -3.07
C PHE A 363 17.62 20.30 -2.08
N ARG A 364 17.90 21.52 -1.63
CA ARG A 364 18.87 21.79 -0.57
C ARG A 364 18.20 22.63 0.51
N LYS A 365 18.29 22.18 1.75
CA LYS A 365 17.80 22.93 2.92
C LYS A 365 18.67 24.13 3.23
#